data_4f4594fae1a0c64e7101b77f385ed53a
#
_entry.id   4f4594fae1a0c64e7101b77f385ed53a
#
_cell.length_a   1.000
_cell.length_b   1.000
_cell.length_c   1.000
_cell.angle_alpha   90.00
_cell.angle_beta   90.00
_cell.angle_gamma   90.00
#
_symmetry.space_group_name_H-M   'P 1'
#
loop_
_entity.id
_entity.type
_entity.pdbx_description
1 polymer ?
#
loop_
_entity_poly.entity_id
_entity_poly.type
_entity_poly.pdbx_seq_one_letter_code
_entity_poly.pdbx_strand_id
1 'polypeptide(L)'
;VSAVRDAGRVLYLLESSHIKTIDLLINQMNRRMIRRHNMLSQKDIEDVLDMNSFGIIPVDEHIVIGQNKGMLVMDKKTVAQKAFREICNHIINPDVISLSIPETKTQIRKSHSIFHRKECDYAG
;
A
#
# COMPACT_ATOMS: atom_id res chain seq x y z
N VAL A 1 -6.84 9.09 4.73
CA VAL A 1 -7.21 9.03 6.16
C VAL A 1 -8.66 8.62 6.35
N SER A 2 -9.64 9.17 5.59
CA SER A 2 -11.06 8.76 5.73
C SER A 2 -11.27 7.28 5.42
N ALA A 3 -10.74 6.77 4.31
CA ALA A 3 -10.89 5.36 3.93
C ALA A 3 -10.37 4.37 4.98
N VAL A 4 -9.26 4.67 5.65
CA VAL A 4 -8.72 3.82 6.73
C VAL A 4 -9.62 3.84 7.95
N ARG A 5 -10.22 5.00 8.29
CA ARG A 5 -11.19 5.09 9.38
C ARG A 5 -12.45 4.27 9.08
N ASP A 6 -12.93 4.36 7.83
CA ASP A 6 -14.12 3.61 7.42
C ASP A 6 -13.85 2.11 7.36
N ALA A 7 -12.65 1.71 6.92
CA ALA A 7 -12.18 0.32 7.00
C ALA A 7 -12.15 -0.21 8.44
N GLY A 8 -11.65 0.59 9.39
CA GLY A 8 -11.66 0.22 10.82
C GLY A 8 -13.07 -0.01 11.37
N ARG A 9 -14.05 0.79 10.94
CA ARG A 9 -15.47 0.57 11.33
C ARG A 9 -16.02 -0.72 10.76
N VAL A 10 -15.72 -1.01 9.48
CA VAL A 10 -16.14 -2.26 8.83
C VAL A 10 -15.48 -3.45 9.52
N LEU A 11 -14.19 -3.37 9.83
CA LEU A 11 -13.46 -4.40 10.54
C LEU A 11 -14.13 -4.72 11.88
N TYR A 12 -14.44 -3.70 12.68
CA TYR A 12 -15.14 -3.88 13.95
C TYR A 12 -16.50 -4.60 13.78
N LEU A 13 -17.27 -4.25 12.73
CA LEU A 13 -18.55 -4.91 12.45
C LEU A 13 -18.37 -6.38 12.04
N LEU A 14 -17.35 -6.68 11.23
CA LEU A 14 -17.04 -8.05 10.83
C LEU A 14 -16.63 -8.92 12.03
N GLU A 15 -15.77 -8.40 12.90
CA GLU A 15 -15.36 -9.07 14.14
C GLU A 15 -16.54 -9.29 15.09
N SER A 16 -17.38 -8.28 15.25
CA SER A 16 -18.60 -8.38 16.06
C SER A 16 -19.60 -9.40 15.51
N SER A 17 -19.57 -9.65 14.21
CA SER A 17 -20.35 -10.68 13.52
C SER A 17 -19.70 -12.05 13.54
N HIS A 18 -18.62 -12.23 14.32
CA HIS A 18 -17.87 -13.49 14.45
C HIS A 18 -17.26 -14.02 13.13
N ILE A 19 -16.94 -13.14 12.19
CA ILE A 19 -16.19 -13.50 10.97
C ILE A 19 -14.74 -13.73 11.39
N LYS A 20 -14.24 -14.96 11.20
CA LYS A 20 -12.93 -15.39 11.71
C LYS A 20 -11.77 -15.08 10.77
N THR A 21 -12.05 -15.00 9.47
CA THR A 21 -11.01 -14.78 8.47
C THR A 21 -11.30 -13.47 7.75
N ILE A 22 -10.42 -12.51 7.95
CA ILE A 22 -10.52 -11.18 7.34
C ILE A 22 -9.14 -10.84 6.79
N ASP A 23 -9.09 -10.49 5.52
CA ASP A 23 -7.86 -10.10 4.83
C ASP A 23 -7.90 -8.62 4.42
N LEU A 24 -6.80 -7.91 4.62
CA LEU A 24 -6.66 -6.51 4.25
C LEU A 24 -5.98 -6.37 2.89
N LEU A 25 -6.66 -5.75 1.95
CA LEU A 25 -6.11 -5.38 0.65
C LEU A 25 -6.04 -3.86 0.53
N ILE A 26 -4.85 -3.33 0.23
CA ILE A 26 -4.65 -1.89 0.06
C ILE A 26 -4.68 -1.55 -1.43
N ASN A 27 -5.67 -0.77 -1.83
CA ASN A 27 -5.86 -0.36 -3.23
C ASN A 27 -5.44 1.09 -3.46
N GLN A 28 -5.06 1.41 -4.70
CA GLN A 28 -4.69 2.76 -5.15
C GLN A 28 -3.50 3.37 -4.40
N MET A 29 -2.52 2.57 -4.06
CA MET A 29 -1.32 3.03 -3.38
C MET A 29 -0.45 3.89 -4.30
N ASN A 30 -0.21 5.14 -3.93
CA ASN A 30 0.60 6.07 -4.71
C ASN A 30 1.94 6.37 -4.03
N ARG A 31 3.01 5.75 -4.53
CA ARG A 31 4.37 5.90 -3.96
C ARG A 31 4.86 7.34 -3.94
N ARG A 32 4.46 8.16 -4.91
CA ARG A 32 4.87 9.56 -4.96
C ARG A 32 4.23 10.37 -3.84
N MET A 33 2.96 10.11 -3.54
CA MET A 33 2.24 10.74 -2.44
C MET A 33 2.79 10.30 -1.08
N ILE A 34 3.11 9.00 -0.92
CA ILE A 34 3.72 8.46 0.30
C ILE A 34 5.06 9.15 0.58
N ARG A 35 5.95 9.24 -0.42
CA ARG A 35 7.24 9.94 -0.28
C ARG A 35 7.14 11.42 0.09
N ARG A 36 6.01 12.05 -0.22
CA ARG A 36 5.72 13.44 0.11
C ARG A 36 4.92 13.59 1.41
N HIS A 37 4.70 12.51 2.14
CA HIS A 37 3.84 12.46 3.35
C HIS A 37 2.40 12.93 3.12
N ASN A 38 1.90 12.83 1.89
CA ASN A 38 0.53 13.18 1.51
C ASN A 38 -0.41 11.96 1.49
N MET A 39 0.12 10.76 1.74
CA MET A 39 -0.63 9.51 1.83
C MET A 39 0.04 8.62 2.88
N LEU A 40 -0.76 7.87 3.63
CA LEU A 40 -0.28 6.86 4.57
C LEU A 40 0.50 5.77 3.83
N SER A 41 1.58 5.30 4.43
CA SER A 41 2.31 4.15 3.94
C SER A 41 1.54 2.85 4.24
N GLN A 42 1.98 1.73 3.66
CA GLN A 42 1.46 0.42 4.00
C GLN A 42 1.53 0.17 5.51
N LYS A 43 2.71 0.41 6.09
CA LYS A 43 2.94 0.21 7.51
C LYS A 43 2.03 1.08 8.37
N ASP A 44 1.84 2.35 8.03
CA ASP A 44 0.94 3.23 8.77
C ASP A 44 -0.51 2.71 8.77
N ILE A 45 -0.95 2.12 7.64
CA ILE A 45 -2.30 1.55 7.52
C ILE A 45 -2.41 0.26 8.34
N GLU A 46 -1.41 -0.62 8.26
CA GLU A 46 -1.33 -1.86 9.02
C GLU A 46 -1.29 -1.59 10.54
N ASP A 47 -0.50 -0.61 10.96
CA ASP A 47 -0.40 -0.19 12.37
C ASP A 47 -1.74 0.41 12.88
N VAL A 48 -2.46 1.17 12.05
CA VAL A 48 -3.77 1.76 12.44
C VAL A 48 -4.87 0.73 12.52
N LEU A 49 -4.87 -0.27 11.64
CA LEU A 49 -5.90 -1.31 11.58
C LEU A 49 -5.55 -2.56 12.40
N ASP A 50 -4.34 -2.62 12.97
CA ASP A 50 -3.78 -3.79 13.66
C ASP A 50 -3.89 -5.08 12.82
N MET A 51 -3.61 -4.94 11.51
CA MET A 51 -3.67 -6.03 10.54
C MET A 51 -2.55 -5.95 9.53
N ASN A 52 -1.99 -7.09 9.17
CA ASN A 52 -1.08 -7.17 8.02
C ASN A 52 -1.86 -7.13 6.71
N SER A 53 -1.35 -6.41 5.73
CA SER A 53 -1.96 -6.41 4.40
C SER A 53 -1.56 -7.65 3.60
N PHE A 54 -2.55 -8.26 3.01
CA PHE A 54 -2.46 -9.40 2.11
C PHE A 54 -1.89 -9.02 0.73
N GLY A 55 -2.10 -7.78 0.31
CA GLY A 55 -1.60 -7.29 -0.96
C GLY A 55 -1.80 -5.80 -1.16
N ILE A 56 -1.07 -5.26 -2.14
CA ILE A 56 -1.10 -3.85 -2.48
C ILE A 56 -1.31 -3.70 -3.98
N ILE A 57 -2.30 -2.91 -4.37
CA ILE A 57 -2.54 -2.53 -5.75
C ILE A 57 -2.10 -1.08 -5.92
N PRO A 58 -1.07 -0.80 -6.74
CA PRO A 58 -0.63 0.56 -6.99
C PRO A 58 -1.62 1.31 -7.87
N VAL A 59 -1.57 2.65 -7.80
CA VAL A 59 -2.27 3.51 -8.77
C VAL A 59 -1.71 3.24 -10.16
N ASP A 60 -2.61 3.03 -11.12
CA ASP A 60 -2.28 2.79 -12.52
C ASP A 60 -3.28 3.51 -13.42
N GLU A 61 -2.79 4.47 -14.19
CA GLU A 61 -3.61 5.28 -15.10
C GLU A 61 -4.31 4.43 -16.18
N HIS A 62 -3.70 3.31 -16.56
CA HIS A 62 -4.30 2.42 -17.55
C HIS A 62 -5.61 1.79 -17.05
N ILE A 63 -5.77 1.60 -15.74
CA ILE A 63 -7.04 1.13 -15.16
C ILE A 63 -8.12 2.17 -15.40
N VAL A 64 -7.86 3.43 -15.08
CA VAL A 64 -8.81 4.52 -15.24
C VAL A 64 -9.18 4.70 -16.73
N ILE A 65 -8.18 4.70 -17.60
CA ILE A 65 -8.38 4.82 -19.06
C ILE A 65 -9.21 3.62 -19.59
N GLY A 66 -8.90 2.42 -19.12
CA GLY A 66 -9.62 1.21 -19.53
C GLY A 66 -11.08 1.24 -19.09
N GLN A 67 -11.35 1.60 -17.85
CA GLN A 67 -12.70 1.73 -17.31
C GLN A 67 -13.53 2.75 -18.13
N ASN A 68 -12.95 3.91 -18.41
CA ASN A 68 -13.63 4.95 -19.21
C ASN A 68 -13.92 4.50 -20.67
N LYS A 69 -13.15 3.56 -21.18
CA LYS A 69 -13.33 3.00 -22.54
C LYS A 69 -14.14 1.71 -22.56
N GLY A 70 -14.61 1.22 -21.42
CA GLY A 70 -15.26 -0.07 -21.30
C GLY A 70 -14.38 -1.26 -21.65
N MET A 71 -13.05 -1.12 -21.51
CA MET A 71 -12.07 -2.15 -21.83
C MET A 71 -11.56 -2.84 -20.57
N LEU A 72 -11.40 -4.16 -20.63
CA LEU A 72 -10.69 -4.90 -19.60
C LEU A 72 -9.19 -4.55 -19.64
N VAL A 73 -8.67 -4.04 -18.53
CA VAL A 73 -7.29 -3.57 -18.43
C VAL A 73 -6.28 -4.72 -18.29
N MET A 74 -6.76 -5.95 -18.14
CA MET A 74 -5.94 -7.13 -17.84
C MET A 74 -5.01 -7.57 -18.99
N ASP A 75 -5.22 -7.05 -20.21
CA ASP A 75 -4.40 -7.40 -21.39
C ASP A 75 -3.10 -6.60 -21.52
N LYS A 76 -2.92 -5.56 -20.71
CA LYS A 76 -1.72 -4.73 -20.75
C LYS A 76 -0.77 -5.10 -19.60
N LYS A 77 0.49 -5.27 -19.91
CA LYS A 77 1.55 -5.53 -18.91
C LYS A 77 1.78 -4.29 -18.04
N THR A 78 0.87 -4.00 -17.12
CA THR A 78 0.95 -2.86 -16.21
C THR A 78 1.37 -3.30 -14.80
N VAL A 79 1.76 -2.34 -13.97
CA VAL A 79 2.17 -2.62 -12.58
C VAL A 79 0.97 -3.14 -11.78
N ALA A 80 -0.20 -2.57 -11.99
CA ALA A 80 -1.42 -3.02 -11.33
C ALA A 80 -1.83 -4.43 -11.79
N GLN A 81 -1.73 -4.74 -13.08
CA GLN A 81 -2.01 -6.09 -13.58
C GLN A 81 -1.12 -7.15 -12.89
N LYS A 82 0.18 -6.84 -12.73
CA LYS A 82 1.08 -7.74 -12.03
C LYS A 82 0.64 -7.96 -10.58
N ALA A 83 0.30 -6.88 -9.88
CA ALA A 83 -0.19 -6.95 -8.50
C ALA A 83 -1.49 -7.79 -8.39
N PHE A 84 -2.46 -7.57 -9.28
CA PHE A 84 -3.69 -8.37 -9.32
C PHE A 84 -3.40 -9.85 -9.54
N ARG A 85 -2.49 -10.18 -10.46
CA ARG A 85 -2.12 -11.58 -10.73
C ARG A 85 -1.49 -12.25 -9.52
N GLU A 86 -0.61 -11.55 -8.81
CA GLU A 86 0.02 -12.05 -7.58
C GLU A 86 -1.02 -12.29 -6.49
N ILE A 87 -1.95 -11.36 -6.31
CA ILE A 87 -3.05 -11.48 -5.35
C ILE A 87 -3.96 -12.67 -5.70
N CYS A 88 -4.36 -12.80 -6.97
CA CYS A 88 -5.18 -13.92 -7.43
C CYS A 88 -4.47 -15.27 -7.20
N ASN A 89 -3.19 -15.36 -7.51
CA ASN A 89 -2.42 -16.57 -7.29
C ASN A 89 -2.38 -16.95 -5.81
N HIS A 90 -2.27 -16.00 -4.93
CA HIS A 90 -2.27 -16.22 -3.50
C HIS A 90 -3.64 -16.69 -2.98
N ILE A 91 -4.74 -16.13 -3.51
CA ILE A 91 -6.10 -16.57 -3.17
C ILE A 91 -6.35 -18.01 -3.63
N ILE A 92 -5.90 -18.36 -4.84
CA ILE A 92 -6.14 -19.68 -5.42
C ILE A 92 -5.24 -20.76 -4.78
N ASN A 93 -4.02 -20.39 -4.39
CA ASN A 93 -3.01 -21.28 -3.85
C ASN A 93 -2.49 -20.79 -2.50
N PRO A 94 -3.30 -20.83 -1.44
CA PRO A 94 -2.92 -20.30 -0.13
C PRO A 94 -1.72 -21.04 0.50
N ASP A 95 -1.48 -22.29 0.11
CA ASP A 95 -0.37 -23.12 0.61
C ASP A 95 0.97 -22.82 -0.07
N VAL A 96 0.97 -22.07 -1.15
CA VAL A 96 2.20 -21.54 -1.74
C VAL A 96 2.62 -20.33 -0.92
N ILE A 97 3.23 -20.62 0.23
CA ILE A 97 3.80 -19.64 1.13
C ILE A 97 4.64 -18.64 0.34
N SER A 98 4.17 -17.40 0.36
CA SER A 98 4.96 -16.19 0.23
C SER A 98 6.23 -16.32 -0.62
N LEU A 99 6.09 -16.36 -1.89
CA LEU A 99 7.10 -15.73 -2.70
C LEU A 99 6.84 -14.23 -2.60
N SER A 100 7.54 -13.65 -1.62
CA SER A 100 7.95 -12.24 -1.60
C SER A 100 7.23 -11.38 -2.62
N ILE A 101 6.25 -10.62 -2.15
CA ILE A 101 6.00 -9.30 -2.72
C ILE A 101 7.40 -8.75 -3.02
N PRO A 102 7.76 -8.44 -4.27
CA PRO A 102 9.09 -7.94 -4.54
C PRO A 102 9.24 -6.68 -3.70
N GLU A 103 9.99 -6.81 -2.62
CA GLU A 103 10.59 -5.65 -1.99
C GLU A 103 11.35 -4.97 -3.12
N THR A 104 10.75 -3.97 -3.70
CA THR A 104 11.48 -3.06 -4.54
C THR A 104 12.53 -2.49 -3.62
N LYS A 105 13.72 -3.10 -3.69
CA LYS A 105 14.94 -2.61 -3.05
C LYS A 105 15.01 -1.12 -3.36
N THR A 106 14.48 -0.32 -2.47
CA THR A 106 14.74 1.10 -2.44
C THR A 106 16.21 1.16 -2.04
N GLN A 107 17.09 1.22 -3.04
CA GLN A 107 18.44 1.69 -2.81
C GLN A 107 18.29 3.09 -2.22
N ILE A 108 18.30 3.16 -0.91
CA ILE A 108 18.52 4.39 -0.19
C ILE A 108 19.96 4.78 -0.53
N ARG A 109 20.12 5.59 -1.57
CA ARG A 109 21.33 6.38 -1.71
C ARG A 109 21.39 7.24 -0.47
N LYS A 110 22.29 6.87 0.45
CA LYS A 110 22.70 7.73 1.56
C LYS A 110 23.24 9.01 0.95
N SER A 111 22.41 10.02 0.80
CA SER A 111 22.89 11.37 0.61
C SER A 111 23.42 11.80 1.98
N HIS A 112 24.72 11.93 2.08
CA HIS A 112 25.36 12.64 3.18
C HIS A 112 24.89 14.09 3.13
N SER A 113 23.83 14.40 3.85
CA SER A 113 23.48 15.77 4.16
C SER A 113 24.30 16.16 5.38
N ILE A 114 25.36 16.91 5.10
CA ILE A 114 26.13 17.62 6.11
C ILE A 114 25.23 18.75 6.62
N PHE A 115 24.48 18.48 7.68
CA PHE A 115 23.81 19.56 8.41
C PHE A 115 24.80 20.09 9.45
N HIS A 116 25.44 21.20 9.09
CA HIS A 116 26.13 22.06 10.05
C HIS A 116 25.05 22.71 10.92
N ARG A 117 24.95 22.26 12.15
CA ARG A 117 24.18 22.92 13.21
C ARG A 117 24.99 24.16 13.63
N LYS A 118 24.59 25.36 13.20
CA LYS A 118 25.05 26.59 13.82
C LYS A 118 24.32 26.72 15.15
N GLU A 119 25.06 26.56 16.23
CA GLU A 119 24.66 27.04 17.54
C GLU A 119 24.49 28.57 17.47
N CYS A 120 23.31 29.06 17.77
CA CYS A 120 23.11 30.47 18.09
C CYS A 120 23.32 30.62 19.59
N ASP A 121 24.51 31.10 19.96
CA ASP A 121 24.76 31.66 21.26
C ASP A 121 23.92 32.93 21.43
N TYR A 122 22.95 32.89 22.32
CA TYR A 122 22.39 34.06 22.95
C TYR A 122 23.08 34.24 24.31
N ALA A 123 24.12 35.10 24.31
CA ALA A 123 24.66 35.70 25.50
C ALA A 123 24.31 37.18 25.47
N GLY A 124 23.72 37.71 26.59
CA GLY A 124 23.49 39.10 26.81
C GLY A 124 22.11 39.45 27.29
#